data_19647462f00a8a63714e8df5d223be81
#
_entry.id   19647462f00a8a63714e8df5d223be81
#
_cell.length_a   1.000
_cell.length_b   1.000
_cell.length_c   1.000
_cell.angle_alpha   90.00
_cell.angle_beta   90.00
_cell.angle_gamma   90.00
#
_symmetry.space_group_name_H-M   'P 1'
#
loop_
_entity.id
_entity.type
_entity.pdbx_description
1 polymer ?
#
loop_
_entity_poly.entity_id
_entity_poly.type
_entity_poly.pdbx_seq_one_letter_code
_entity_poly.pdbx_strand_id
1 'polypeptide(L)'
;MSKETKALTINPQLAAFQEELLKSYDKANLSAKKGQTLFVGSSLMEIFPIEKWEEAGEVTFSHYIYNRAVRATTTSFLLEHIESQTFNLEPSKIFINIGTNDIGFEIPEDEFLNNYDQILSQIESKLPQTQVYVMRYYPINTVDFGQDSDEKTLFETRSNEKFQKASDKIKKLADNHHFHFIDVNDGLSD
;
A
#
# COMPACT_ATOMS: atom_id res chain seq x y z
N MET A 1 -1.95 -7.81 -30.79
CA MET A 1 -1.21 -8.89 -30.08
C MET A 1 -1.28 -8.55 -28.61
N SER A 2 -2.09 -9.28 -27.85
CA SER A 2 -2.17 -9.16 -26.39
C SER A 2 -0.80 -9.52 -25.84
N LYS A 3 -0.16 -8.60 -25.10
CA LYS A 3 0.99 -8.96 -24.28
C LYS A 3 0.46 -9.92 -23.22
N GLU A 4 0.90 -11.18 -23.26
CA GLU A 4 0.67 -12.10 -22.16
C GLU A 4 1.21 -11.45 -20.90
N THR A 5 0.36 -11.28 -19.92
CA THR A 5 0.74 -10.83 -18.57
C THR A 5 1.76 -11.85 -18.05
N LYS A 6 3.00 -11.43 -17.81
CA LYS A 6 3.97 -12.28 -17.13
C LYS A 6 3.34 -12.68 -15.79
N ALA A 7 3.00 -13.96 -15.64
CA ALA A 7 2.53 -14.47 -14.37
C ALA A 7 3.59 -14.13 -13.32
N LEU A 8 3.20 -13.34 -12.31
CA LEU A 8 4.04 -13.02 -11.16
C LEU A 8 4.38 -14.32 -10.46
N THR A 9 5.57 -14.85 -10.73
CA THR A 9 6.09 -16.00 -9.99
C THR A 9 6.56 -15.49 -8.63
N ILE A 10 5.62 -15.37 -7.70
CA ILE A 10 5.95 -15.04 -6.31
C ILE A 10 6.70 -16.24 -5.72
N ASN A 11 7.81 -15.94 -5.05
CA ASN A 11 8.53 -16.97 -4.29
C ASN A 11 7.55 -17.68 -3.33
N PRO A 12 7.47 -19.04 -3.33
CA PRO A 12 6.54 -19.77 -2.47
C PRO A 12 6.63 -19.44 -0.99
N GLN A 13 7.82 -19.11 -0.49
CA GLN A 13 8.01 -18.68 0.90
C GLN A 13 7.36 -17.33 1.17
N LEU A 14 7.43 -16.40 0.22
CA LEU A 14 6.77 -15.11 0.31
C LEU A 14 5.25 -15.27 0.26
N ALA A 15 4.73 -16.12 -0.63
CA ALA A 15 3.30 -16.40 -0.69
C ALA A 15 2.78 -17.01 0.62
N ALA A 16 3.49 -17.95 1.21
CA ALA A 16 3.15 -18.54 2.50
C ALA A 16 3.17 -17.49 3.62
N PHE A 17 4.17 -16.61 3.62
CA PHE A 17 4.24 -15.50 4.58
C PHE A 17 3.02 -14.55 4.46
N GLN A 18 2.66 -14.17 3.23
CA GLN A 18 1.50 -13.31 2.98
C GLN A 18 0.20 -13.95 3.45
N GLU A 19 0.02 -15.24 3.19
CA GLU A 19 -1.15 -16.00 3.64
C GLU A 19 -1.24 -16.08 5.17
N GLU A 20 -0.12 -16.36 5.85
CA GLU A 20 -0.07 -16.39 7.31
C GLU A 20 -0.34 -15.01 7.91
N LEU A 21 0.20 -13.95 7.30
CA LEU A 21 -0.03 -12.58 7.75
C LEU A 21 -1.51 -12.19 7.63
N LEU A 22 -2.16 -12.51 6.50
CA LEU A 22 -3.60 -12.28 6.31
C LEU A 22 -4.45 -13.05 7.34
N LYS A 23 -4.14 -14.33 7.59
CA LYS A 23 -4.81 -15.12 8.65
C LYS A 23 -4.64 -14.49 10.03
N SER A 24 -3.46 -13.92 10.30
CA SER A 24 -3.21 -13.21 11.56
C SER A 24 -4.05 -11.93 11.66
N TYR A 25 -4.20 -11.20 10.55
CA TYR A 25 -5.05 -10.01 10.46
C TYR A 25 -6.52 -10.38 10.69
N ASP A 26 -7.03 -11.42 10.03
CA ASP A 26 -8.41 -11.88 10.22
C ASP A 26 -8.70 -12.21 11.68
N LYS A 27 -7.78 -12.91 12.33
CA LYS A 27 -7.90 -13.22 13.76
C LYS A 27 -7.87 -11.96 14.63
N ALA A 28 -6.93 -11.06 14.38
CA ALA A 28 -6.80 -9.82 15.15
C ALA A 28 -8.00 -8.89 14.94
N ASN A 29 -8.57 -8.84 13.74
CA ASN A 29 -9.70 -8.00 13.40
C ASN A 29 -10.99 -8.39 14.16
N LEU A 30 -11.10 -9.63 14.63
CA LEU A 30 -12.27 -10.07 15.45
C LEU A 30 -12.39 -9.30 16.78
N SER A 31 -11.27 -8.86 17.33
CA SER A 31 -11.22 -8.10 18.59
C SER A 31 -10.78 -6.65 18.41
N ALA A 32 -10.53 -6.22 17.17
CA ALA A 32 -10.08 -4.88 16.89
C ALA A 32 -11.17 -3.84 17.20
N LYS A 33 -10.76 -2.73 17.81
CA LYS A 33 -11.65 -1.60 18.03
C LYS A 33 -11.93 -0.90 16.71
N LYS A 34 -13.22 -0.76 16.37
CA LYS A 34 -13.66 -0.05 15.17
C LYS A 34 -13.41 1.46 15.28
N GLY A 35 -13.46 2.14 14.14
CA GLY A 35 -13.35 3.60 14.08
C GLY A 35 -11.94 4.14 14.37
N GLN A 36 -10.91 3.31 14.32
CA GLN A 36 -9.52 3.72 14.53
C GLN A 36 -8.87 4.16 13.21
N THR A 37 -7.59 4.53 13.27
CA THR A 37 -6.79 4.84 12.07
C THR A 37 -6.22 3.55 11.49
N LEU A 38 -6.17 3.45 10.16
CA LEU A 38 -5.67 2.31 9.43
C LEU A 38 -4.54 2.71 8.48
N PHE A 39 -3.44 1.98 8.53
CA PHE A 39 -2.41 1.97 7.51
C PHE A 39 -2.59 0.74 6.62
N VAL A 40 -2.70 0.95 5.31
CA VAL A 40 -2.86 -0.11 4.31
C VAL A 40 -1.94 0.14 3.11
N GLY A 41 -1.38 -0.92 2.54
CA GLY A 41 -0.47 -0.80 1.42
C GLY A 41 0.47 -1.99 1.26
N SER A 42 1.68 -1.73 0.75
CA SER A 42 2.70 -2.75 0.54
C SER A 42 3.85 -2.66 1.56
N SER A 43 5.05 -3.10 1.18
CA SER A 43 6.18 -3.31 2.08
C SER A 43 6.56 -2.09 2.92
N LEU A 44 6.58 -0.89 2.36
CA LEU A 44 6.97 0.31 3.11
C LEU A 44 6.00 0.63 4.25
N MET A 45 4.72 0.33 4.08
CA MET A 45 3.74 0.46 5.14
C MET A 45 3.83 -0.73 6.12
N GLU A 46 4.00 -1.96 5.62
CA GLU A 46 4.02 -3.17 6.45
C GLU A 46 5.20 -3.19 7.42
N ILE A 47 6.40 -2.78 6.98
CA ILE A 47 7.58 -2.73 7.85
C ILE A 47 7.57 -1.57 8.85
N PHE A 48 6.65 -0.61 8.73
CA PHE A 48 6.56 0.53 9.62
C PHE A 48 5.96 0.09 10.97
N PRO A 49 6.74 0.10 12.08
CA PRO A 49 6.38 -0.61 13.31
C PRO A 49 5.47 0.20 14.22
N ILE A 50 4.47 0.89 13.68
CA ILE A 50 3.64 1.87 14.41
C ILE A 50 2.90 1.24 15.60
N GLU A 51 2.36 0.03 15.44
CA GLU A 51 1.64 -0.67 16.50
C GLU A 51 2.59 -1.00 17.67
N LYS A 52 3.83 -1.41 17.37
CA LYS A 52 4.85 -1.70 18.39
C LYS A 52 5.28 -0.46 19.15
N TRP A 53 5.43 0.67 18.47
CA TRP A 53 5.78 1.94 19.12
C TRP A 53 4.66 2.45 20.03
N GLU A 54 3.41 2.28 19.60
CA GLU A 54 2.25 2.64 20.40
C GLU A 54 2.12 1.75 21.63
N GLU A 55 2.28 0.43 21.47
CA GLU A 55 2.29 -0.54 22.58
C GLU A 55 3.44 -0.32 23.56
N ALA A 56 4.61 0.08 23.07
CA ALA A 56 5.76 0.42 23.89
C ALA A 56 5.63 1.78 24.60
N GLY A 57 4.62 2.60 24.24
CA GLY A 57 4.45 3.95 24.75
C GLY A 57 5.46 4.96 24.19
N GLU A 58 6.16 4.60 23.11
CA GLU A 58 7.10 5.50 22.43
C GLU A 58 6.39 6.61 21.67
N VAL A 59 5.17 6.34 21.21
CA VAL A 59 4.26 7.29 20.59
C VAL A 59 2.88 7.16 21.22
N THR A 60 2.14 8.28 21.24
CA THR A 60 0.77 8.30 21.74
C THR A 60 -0.10 9.07 20.77
N PHE A 61 -1.16 8.44 20.30
CA PHE A 61 -2.13 9.04 19.39
C PHE A 61 -3.50 9.11 20.05
N SER A 62 -4.34 10.02 19.56
CA SER A 62 -5.74 10.12 19.99
C SER A 62 -6.59 8.92 19.58
N HIS A 63 -6.15 8.19 18.54
CA HIS A 63 -6.77 6.98 18.02
C HIS A 63 -5.69 5.94 17.80
N TYR A 64 -5.98 4.69 18.10
CA TYR A 64 -5.06 3.58 17.79
C TYR A 64 -4.82 3.49 16.28
N ILE A 65 -3.60 3.11 15.89
CA ILE A 65 -3.25 2.92 14.48
C ILE A 65 -3.02 1.44 14.21
N TYR A 66 -3.93 0.84 13.44
CA TYR A 66 -3.74 -0.51 12.92
C TYR A 66 -2.95 -0.49 11.63
N ASN A 67 -1.99 -1.39 11.50
CA ASN A 67 -1.27 -1.63 10.25
C ASN A 67 -1.74 -2.96 9.63
N ARG A 68 -2.32 -2.91 8.43
CA ARG A 68 -2.80 -4.07 7.68
C ARG A 68 -2.17 -4.13 6.29
N ALA A 69 -1.03 -3.52 6.13
CA ALA A 69 -0.25 -3.61 4.89
C ALA A 69 0.41 -4.99 4.76
N VAL A 70 0.66 -5.42 3.51
CA VAL A 70 1.28 -6.70 3.19
C VAL A 70 2.39 -6.49 2.17
N ARG A 71 3.62 -6.93 2.49
CA ARG A 71 4.79 -6.73 1.61
C ARG A 71 4.67 -7.46 0.29
N ALA A 72 5.32 -6.88 -0.73
CA ALA A 72 5.42 -7.39 -2.09
C ALA A 72 4.06 -7.61 -2.78
N THR A 73 3.04 -6.86 -2.38
CA THR A 73 1.70 -6.92 -2.97
C THR A 73 1.45 -5.81 -3.96
N THR A 74 0.51 -6.07 -4.87
CA THR A 74 0.03 -5.17 -5.92
C THR A 74 -1.37 -4.64 -5.58
N THR A 75 -1.88 -3.74 -6.40
CA THR A 75 -3.27 -3.27 -6.30
C THR A 75 -4.28 -4.39 -6.46
N SER A 76 -4.02 -5.36 -7.34
CA SER A 76 -4.89 -6.54 -7.53
C SER A 76 -4.96 -7.39 -6.24
N PHE A 77 -3.83 -7.60 -5.56
CA PHE A 77 -3.81 -8.31 -4.28
C PHE A 77 -4.63 -7.59 -3.19
N LEU A 78 -4.49 -6.26 -3.10
CA LEU A 78 -5.28 -5.50 -2.13
C LEU A 78 -6.78 -5.58 -2.44
N LEU A 79 -7.19 -5.54 -3.71
CA LEU A 79 -8.59 -5.75 -4.11
C LEU A 79 -9.13 -7.10 -3.69
N GLU A 80 -8.35 -8.16 -3.86
CA GLU A 80 -8.73 -9.53 -3.49
C GLU A 80 -8.90 -9.70 -1.99
N HIS A 81 -8.10 -8.99 -1.19
CA HIS A 81 -8.08 -9.11 0.28
C HIS A 81 -8.57 -7.86 1.02
N ILE A 82 -9.33 -7.00 0.35
CA ILE A 82 -9.75 -5.70 0.87
C ILE A 82 -10.62 -5.80 2.14
N GLU A 83 -11.38 -6.88 2.29
CA GLU A 83 -12.17 -7.13 3.50
C GLU A 83 -11.24 -7.26 4.72
N SER A 84 -10.25 -8.15 4.63
CA SER A 84 -9.27 -8.42 5.69
C SER A 84 -8.41 -7.21 6.01
N GLN A 85 -7.93 -6.52 4.98
CA GLN A 85 -7.00 -5.41 5.13
C GLN A 85 -7.68 -4.09 5.44
N THR A 86 -8.98 -3.93 5.18
CA THR A 86 -9.64 -2.63 5.29
C THR A 86 -11.01 -2.70 5.95
N PHE A 87 -11.99 -3.39 5.37
CA PHE A 87 -13.39 -3.24 5.76
C PHE A 87 -13.71 -3.84 7.12
N ASN A 88 -13.06 -4.95 7.47
CA ASN A 88 -13.26 -5.59 8.77
C ASN A 88 -12.88 -4.70 9.96
N LEU A 89 -12.18 -3.62 9.76
CA LEU A 89 -11.78 -2.67 10.81
C LEU A 89 -12.73 -1.47 10.93
N GLU A 90 -13.56 -1.21 9.92
CA GLU A 90 -14.44 -0.03 9.86
C GLU A 90 -13.70 1.25 10.31
N PRO A 91 -12.56 1.60 9.69
CA PRO A 91 -11.70 2.67 10.16
C PRO A 91 -12.36 4.04 9.97
N SER A 92 -12.08 4.98 10.87
CA SER A 92 -12.46 6.40 10.66
C SER A 92 -11.50 7.14 9.75
N LYS A 93 -10.28 6.61 9.60
CA LYS A 93 -9.22 7.20 8.78
C LYS A 93 -8.36 6.12 8.15
N ILE A 94 -8.04 6.28 6.87
CA ILE A 94 -7.17 5.38 6.10
C ILE A 94 -6.01 6.18 5.53
N PHE A 95 -4.78 5.65 5.70
CA PHE A 95 -3.61 6.05 4.93
C PHE A 95 -3.24 4.91 3.99
N ILE A 96 -3.24 5.17 2.68
CA ILE A 96 -2.99 4.14 1.67
C ILE A 96 -1.75 4.46 0.83
N ASN A 97 -0.81 3.49 0.76
CA ASN A 97 0.37 3.53 -0.12
C ASN A 97 0.55 2.16 -0.78
N ILE A 98 0.02 2.02 -2.00
CA ILE A 98 0.05 0.79 -2.82
C ILE A 98 0.30 1.16 -4.28
N GLY A 99 0.96 0.30 -5.07
CA GLY A 99 1.14 0.45 -6.52
C GLY A 99 2.59 0.52 -6.99
N THR A 100 3.56 0.72 -6.10
CA THR A 100 4.99 0.71 -6.49
C THR A 100 5.45 -0.66 -6.97
N ASN A 101 4.81 -1.74 -6.52
CA ASN A 101 5.05 -3.09 -7.02
C ASN A 101 4.38 -3.31 -8.38
N ASP A 102 3.23 -2.72 -8.64
CA ASP A 102 2.59 -2.75 -9.97
C ASP A 102 3.56 -2.19 -11.01
N ILE A 103 4.21 -1.05 -10.72
CA ILE A 103 5.24 -0.45 -11.57
C ILE A 103 6.45 -1.39 -11.69
N GLY A 104 6.92 -1.93 -10.57
CA GLY A 104 8.09 -2.79 -10.52
C GLY A 104 7.92 -4.11 -11.28
N PHE A 105 6.72 -4.65 -11.28
CA PHE A 105 6.35 -5.87 -11.99
C PHE A 105 5.87 -5.61 -13.43
N GLU A 106 5.91 -4.35 -13.86
CA GLU A 106 5.49 -3.93 -15.20
C GLU A 106 4.04 -4.30 -15.52
N ILE A 107 3.17 -4.26 -14.49
CA ILE A 107 1.72 -4.38 -14.71
C ILE A 107 1.28 -3.27 -15.66
N PRO A 108 0.43 -3.57 -16.66
CA PRO A 108 -0.09 -2.54 -17.57
C PRO A 108 -0.71 -1.38 -16.80
N GLU A 109 -0.37 -0.16 -17.20
CA GLU A 109 -0.78 1.05 -16.47
C GLU A 109 -2.29 1.19 -16.34
N ASP A 110 -3.03 0.83 -17.38
CA ASP A 110 -4.49 0.83 -17.39
C ASP A 110 -5.07 -0.18 -16.39
N GLU A 111 -4.48 -1.35 -16.26
CA GLU A 111 -4.85 -2.35 -15.27
C GLU A 111 -4.56 -1.83 -13.84
N PHE A 112 -3.36 -1.32 -13.60
CA PHE A 112 -2.96 -0.72 -12.33
C PHE A 112 -3.91 0.40 -11.90
N LEU A 113 -4.18 1.37 -12.78
CA LEU A 113 -5.05 2.50 -12.47
C LEU A 113 -6.51 2.08 -12.28
N ASN A 114 -6.99 1.12 -13.06
CA ASN A 114 -8.34 0.56 -12.89
C ASN A 114 -8.48 -0.16 -11.54
N ASN A 115 -7.49 -0.94 -11.13
CA ASN A 115 -7.49 -1.59 -9.83
C ASN A 115 -7.48 -0.55 -8.69
N TYR A 116 -6.67 0.49 -8.84
CA TYR A 116 -6.60 1.57 -7.84
C TYR A 116 -7.95 2.29 -7.71
N ASP A 117 -8.57 2.63 -8.83
CA ASP A 117 -9.90 3.26 -8.87
C ASP A 117 -10.97 2.37 -8.22
N GLN A 118 -10.93 1.06 -8.48
CA GLN A 118 -11.85 0.10 -7.82
C GLN A 118 -11.64 0.03 -6.30
N ILE A 119 -10.39 0.12 -5.81
CA ILE A 119 -10.10 0.19 -4.37
C ILE A 119 -10.78 1.43 -3.78
N LEU A 120 -10.56 2.60 -4.39
CA LEU A 120 -11.13 3.85 -3.89
C LEU A 120 -12.66 3.85 -3.97
N SER A 121 -13.25 3.36 -5.07
CA SER A 121 -14.70 3.23 -5.24
C SER A 121 -15.34 2.33 -4.17
N GLN A 122 -14.70 1.21 -3.84
CA GLN A 122 -15.21 0.31 -2.80
C GLN A 122 -15.12 0.96 -1.42
N ILE A 123 -14.03 1.69 -1.12
CA ILE A 123 -13.89 2.42 0.14
C ILE A 123 -14.96 3.52 0.23
N GLU A 124 -15.15 4.31 -0.81
CA GLU A 124 -16.18 5.36 -0.87
C GLU A 124 -17.58 4.78 -0.61
N SER A 125 -17.89 3.67 -1.26
CA SER A 125 -19.23 3.03 -1.15
C SER A 125 -19.48 2.37 0.21
N LYS A 126 -18.50 1.61 0.74
CA LYS A 126 -18.66 0.83 1.96
C LYS A 126 -18.35 1.61 3.24
N LEU A 127 -17.50 2.63 3.15
CA LEU A 127 -17.02 3.43 4.28
C LEU A 127 -17.23 4.94 4.03
N PRO A 128 -18.45 5.41 3.77
CA PRO A 128 -18.69 6.78 3.29
C PRO A 128 -18.35 7.88 4.32
N GLN A 129 -18.08 7.53 5.57
CA GLN A 129 -17.68 8.48 6.62
C GLN A 129 -16.17 8.45 6.91
N THR A 130 -15.43 7.58 6.23
CA THR A 130 -13.99 7.41 6.46
C THR A 130 -13.20 8.49 5.73
N GLN A 131 -12.29 9.14 6.42
CA GLN A 131 -11.32 10.05 5.81
C GLN A 131 -10.20 9.23 5.15
N VAL A 132 -9.98 9.42 3.86
CA VAL A 132 -8.96 8.67 3.10
C VAL A 132 -7.84 9.60 2.67
N TYR A 133 -6.63 9.18 2.94
CA TYR A 133 -5.38 9.85 2.58
C TYR A 133 -4.58 8.96 1.64
N VAL A 134 -4.62 9.26 0.36
CA VAL A 134 -3.79 8.63 -0.67
C VAL A 134 -2.41 9.27 -0.61
N MET A 135 -1.38 8.45 -0.44
CA MET A 135 -0.02 8.95 -0.23
C MET A 135 0.77 8.94 -1.55
N ARG A 136 1.53 10.02 -1.78
CA ARG A 136 2.54 10.05 -2.83
C ARG A 136 3.55 8.91 -2.62
N TYR A 137 4.03 8.31 -3.69
CA TYR A 137 5.10 7.32 -3.60
C TYR A 137 6.40 7.96 -3.13
N TYR A 138 7.11 7.23 -2.26
CA TYR A 138 8.40 7.65 -1.77
C TYR A 138 9.45 7.63 -2.87
N PRO A 139 10.44 8.54 -2.85
CA PRO A 139 11.57 8.47 -3.75
C PRO A 139 12.43 7.24 -3.44
N ILE A 140 13.11 6.72 -4.46
CA ILE A 140 14.08 5.63 -4.32
C ILE A 140 15.48 6.19 -4.53
N ASN A 141 16.42 5.75 -3.68
CA ASN A 141 17.84 5.98 -3.89
C ASN A 141 18.40 4.84 -4.75
N THR A 142 18.72 5.14 -6.01
CA THR A 142 19.27 4.17 -6.97
C THR A 142 20.79 4.17 -7.00
N VAL A 143 21.45 5.09 -6.28
CA VAL A 143 22.90 5.30 -6.33
C VAL A 143 23.63 4.45 -5.30
N ASP A 144 23.11 4.36 -4.07
CA ASP A 144 23.77 3.72 -2.94
C ASP A 144 23.38 2.25 -2.75
N PHE A 145 22.45 1.74 -3.55
CA PHE A 145 22.12 0.32 -3.52
C PHE A 145 23.31 -0.46 -4.07
N GLY A 146 23.99 -1.18 -3.17
CA GLY A 146 25.26 -1.85 -3.37
C GLY A 146 25.45 -2.42 -4.77
N GLN A 147 26.52 -1.99 -5.44
CA GLN A 147 26.78 -2.34 -6.84
C GLN A 147 26.92 -3.85 -7.08
N ASP A 148 27.05 -4.62 -6.00
CA ASP A 148 27.32 -6.07 -5.99
C ASP A 148 26.15 -6.91 -5.43
N SER A 149 24.96 -6.33 -5.17
CA SER A 149 23.86 -7.10 -4.62
C SER A 149 22.89 -7.56 -5.72
N ASP A 150 22.33 -8.77 -5.54
CA ASP A 150 21.23 -9.32 -6.36
C ASP A 150 19.97 -8.41 -6.33
N GLU A 151 19.96 -7.41 -5.45
CA GLU A 151 18.90 -6.43 -5.28
C GLU A 151 18.89 -5.33 -6.36
N LYS A 152 19.95 -5.22 -7.18
CA LYS A 152 20.00 -4.33 -8.36
C LYS A 152 18.79 -4.53 -9.28
N THR A 153 18.34 -5.76 -9.44
CA THR A 153 17.21 -6.12 -10.28
C THR A 153 15.88 -5.52 -9.80
N LEU A 154 15.74 -5.19 -8.51
CA LEU A 154 14.54 -4.57 -7.96
C LEU A 154 14.30 -3.16 -8.52
N PHE A 155 15.35 -2.47 -8.98
CA PHE A 155 15.27 -1.10 -9.46
C PHE A 155 15.38 -0.98 -10.99
N GLU A 156 15.59 -2.07 -11.73
CA GLU A 156 15.68 -2.04 -13.19
C GLU A 156 14.39 -1.51 -13.83
N THR A 157 13.25 -1.83 -13.23
CA THR A 157 11.93 -1.43 -13.72
C THR A 157 11.35 -0.21 -13.00
N ARG A 158 11.99 0.27 -11.92
CA ARG A 158 11.56 1.38 -11.08
C ARG A 158 12.43 2.61 -11.31
N SER A 159 11.81 3.80 -11.26
CA SER A 159 12.54 5.07 -11.24
C SER A 159 11.71 6.15 -10.54
N ASN A 160 12.39 7.19 -10.04
CA ASN A 160 11.70 8.34 -9.46
C ASN A 160 10.76 9.01 -10.46
N GLU A 161 11.14 9.06 -11.74
CA GLU A 161 10.27 9.60 -12.80
C GLU A 161 8.97 8.79 -12.96
N LYS A 162 9.07 7.43 -12.99
CA LYS A 162 7.89 6.55 -13.05
C LYS A 162 7.00 6.73 -11.82
N PHE A 163 7.60 6.82 -10.63
CA PHE A 163 6.88 7.01 -9.38
C PHE A 163 6.17 8.37 -9.33
N GLN A 164 6.83 9.42 -9.80
CA GLN A 164 6.21 10.74 -9.88
C GLN A 164 5.01 10.74 -10.85
N LYS A 165 5.18 10.22 -12.06
CA LYS A 165 4.10 10.12 -13.05
C LYS A 165 2.90 9.31 -12.54
N ALA A 166 3.16 8.19 -11.88
CA ALA A 166 2.12 7.36 -11.29
C ALA A 166 1.44 8.09 -10.12
N SER A 167 2.21 8.76 -9.25
CA SER A 167 1.68 9.58 -8.16
C SER A 167 0.73 10.68 -8.66
N ASP A 168 1.08 11.34 -9.77
CA ASP A 168 0.23 12.38 -10.35
C ASP A 168 -1.09 11.81 -10.92
N LYS A 169 -1.09 10.54 -11.36
CA LYS A 169 -2.28 9.83 -11.83
C LYS A 169 -3.16 9.39 -10.67
N ILE A 170 -2.58 8.77 -9.62
CA ILE A 170 -3.36 8.37 -8.44
C ILE A 170 -3.89 9.58 -7.68
N LYS A 171 -3.20 10.74 -7.73
CA LYS A 171 -3.73 12.01 -7.23
C LYS A 171 -5.04 12.37 -7.90
N LYS A 172 -5.11 12.25 -9.24
CA LYS A 172 -6.35 12.52 -9.98
C LYS A 172 -7.47 11.56 -9.58
N LEU A 173 -7.15 10.28 -9.34
CA LEU A 173 -8.14 9.33 -8.83
C LEU A 173 -8.63 9.74 -7.43
N ALA A 174 -7.72 10.09 -6.52
CA ALA A 174 -8.10 10.58 -5.21
C ALA A 174 -8.99 11.82 -5.27
N ASP A 175 -8.65 12.80 -6.14
CA ASP A 175 -9.44 14.01 -6.36
C ASP A 175 -10.86 13.66 -6.89
N ASN A 176 -10.99 12.68 -7.82
CA ASN A 176 -12.26 12.22 -8.36
C ASN A 176 -13.19 11.61 -7.30
N HIS A 177 -12.62 10.89 -6.32
CA HIS A 177 -13.34 10.30 -5.18
C HIS A 177 -13.46 11.24 -3.99
N HIS A 178 -13.07 12.53 -4.13
CA HIS A 178 -13.07 13.51 -3.05
C HIS A 178 -12.23 13.11 -1.84
N PHE A 179 -11.20 12.30 -2.04
CA PHE A 179 -10.24 11.89 -1.03
C PHE A 179 -9.03 12.82 -0.98
N HIS A 180 -8.33 12.82 0.13
CA HIS A 180 -7.12 13.61 0.28
C HIS A 180 -5.94 12.95 -0.42
N PHE A 181 -5.13 13.74 -1.10
CA PHE A 181 -3.81 13.31 -1.56
C PHE A 181 -2.74 14.03 -0.73
N ILE A 182 -1.82 13.28 -0.15
CA ILE A 182 -0.75 13.84 0.69
C ILE A 182 0.63 13.50 0.15
N ASP A 183 1.53 14.47 0.24
CA ASP A 183 2.95 14.33 -0.04
C ASP A 183 3.71 14.43 1.28
N VAL A 184 4.37 13.36 1.66
CA VAL A 184 5.17 13.25 2.89
C VAL A 184 6.66 13.11 2.58
N ASN A 185 7.07 13.46 1.35
CA ASN A 185 8.43 13.28 0.88
C ASN A 185 9.34 14.48 1.22
N ASP A 186 8.79 15.54 1.80
CA ASP A 186 9.59 16.70 2.19
C ASP A 186 10.69 16.27 3.16
N GLY A 187 11.94 16.58 2.82
CA GLY A 187 13.12 16.19 3.59
C GLY A 187 13.59 14.72 3.41
N LEU A 188 12.97 13.93 2.51
CA LEU A 188 13.44 12.58 2.18
C LEU A 188 14.46 12.54 1.02
N SER A 189 14.62 13.63 0.29
CA SER A 189 15.63 13.80 -0.76
C SER A 189 16.41 15.07 -0.53
N ASP A 190 17.73 15.00 -0.66
CA ASP A 190 18.64 16.14 -0.65
C ASP A 190 18.47 17.02 -1.89
#